data_39581b57b28186d7cbad2af73d624a86
#
_entry.id   39581b57b28186d7cbad2af73d624a86
#
_cell.length_a   1.000
_cell.length_b   1.000
_cell.length_c   1.000
_cell.angle_alpha   90.00
_cell.angle_beta   90.00
_cell.angle_gamma   90.00
#
_symmetry.space_group_name_H-M   'P 1'
#
loop_
_entity.id
_entity.type
_entity.pdbx_description
1 polymer ?
#
loop_
_entity_poly.entity_id
_entity_poly.type
_entity_poly.pdbx_seq_one_letter_code
_entity_poly.pdbx_strand_id
1 'polypeptide(L)'
;MDRGTLATKHANVYAIGDVTTIPIPGRWRPDVPLILPKAGVFAHGQALVVAQRIAAEISGAQPDVKFCADGYCMLEAGEDLAGFAFGNFFAEPSPDVRLRKLGRAWHIGKVLFERWWLAPFGIRRELLGATIKLGGKAYGVPVVL
;
A
#
# COMPACT_ATOMS: atom_id res chain seq x y z
N MET A 1 4.89 -16.85 -7.87
CA MET A 1 4.11 -16.42 -6.70
C MET A 1 2.75 -15.97 -7.19
N ASP A 2 1.68 -16.31 -6.50
CA ASP A 2 0.33 -15.81 -6.78
C ASP A 2 0.17 -14.37 -6.26
N ARG A 3 -0.36 -13.46 -7.08
CA ARG A 3 -0.43 -12.02 -6.76
C ARG A 3 -1.43 -11.66 -5.66
N GLY A 4 -2.44 -12.49 -5.46
CA GLY A 4 -3.49 -12.26 -4.46
C GLY A 4 -3.19 -12.93 -3.13
N THR A 5 -2.69 -14.16 -3.14
CA THR A 5 -2.37 -14.91 -1.93
C THR A 5 -0.94 -14.75 -1.46
N LEU A 6 -0.05 -14.28 -2.34
CA LEU A 6 1.40 -14.09 -2.10
C LEU A 6 2.16 -15.41 -1.83
N ALA A 7 1.48 -16.54 -1.98
CA ALA A 7 2.06 -17.85 -1.85
C ALA A 7 3.06 -18.13 -2.99
N THR A 8 4.19 -18.72 -2.66
CA THR A 8 5.17 -19.18 -3.64
C THR A 8 4.85 -20.60 -4.12
N LYS A 9 5.67 -21.13 -5.03
CA LYS A 9 5.58 -22.54 -5.43
C LYS A 9 5.99 -23.53 -4.33
N HIS A 10 6.59 -23.05 -3.26
CA HIS A 10 6.98 -23.87 -2.11
C HIS A 10 5.91 -23.77 -1.02
N ALA A 11 5.51 -24.89 -0.48
CA ALA A 11 4.53 -24.96 0.60
C ALA A 11 5.00 -24.14 1.82
N ASN A 12 4.09 -23.40 2.44
CA ASN A 12 4.34 -22.58 3.63
C ASN A 12 5.38 -21.46 3.44
N VAL A 13 5.66 -21.06 2.18
CA VAL A 13 6.56 -19.96 1.86
C VAL A 13 5.83 -18.88 1.11
N TYR A 14 5.84 -17.68 1.65
CA TYR A 14 5.26 -16.45 1.09
C TYR A 14 6.35 -15.46 0.69
N ALA A 15 6.09 -14.63 -0.31
CA ALA A 15 6.97 -13.54 -0.71
C ALA A 15 6.20 -12.22 -0.68
N ILE A 16 6.72 -11.22 0.05
CA ILE A 16 6.09 -9.91 0.24
C ILE A 16 7.10 -8.77 0.07
N GLY A 17 6.61 -7.57 -0.17
CA GLY A 17 7.43 -6.36 -0.30
C GLY A 17 8.31 -6.37 -1.54
N ASP A 18 9.45 -5.73 -1.44
CA ASP A 18 10.30 -5.40 -2.58
C ASP A 18 10.97 -6.61 -3.27
N VAL A 19 11.01 -7.76 -2.60
CA VAL A 19 11.47 -9.02 -3.21
C VAL A 19 10.51 -9.53 -4.29
N THR A 20 9.26 -9.05 -4.31
CA THR A 20 8.25 -9.49 -5.27
C THR A 20 8.34 -8.72 -6.58
N THR A 21 8.03 -9.38 -7.70
CA THR A 21 7.76 -8.74 -9.00
C THR A 21 6.35 -9.11 -9.40
N ILE A 22 5.40 -8.21 -9.20
CA ILE A 22 3.98 -8.42 -9.46
C ILE A 22 3.58 -7.64 -10.70
N PRO A 23 3.29 -8.31 -11.82
CA PRO A 23 2.76 -7.65 -13.01
C PRO A 23 1.39 -7.04 -12.71
N ILE A 24 1.16 -5.84 -13.22
CA ILE A 24 -0.14 -5.15 -13.15
C ILE A 24 -0.69 -4.94 -14.58
N PRO A 25 -2.00 -4.73 -14.73
CA PRO A 25 -2.61 -4.50 -16.03
C PRO A 25 -1.99 -3.32 -16.78
N GLY A 26 -2.09 -3.35 -18.12
CA GLY A 26 -1.50 -2.33 -18.98
C GLY A 26 -0.02 -2.57 -19.30
N ARG A 27 0.55 -1.67 -20.09
CA ARG A 27 1.94 -1.73 -20.54
C ARG A 27 2.51 -0.33 -20.67
N TRP A 28 3.77 -0.16 -20.28
CA TRP A 28 4.52 1.07 -20.58
C TRP A 28 4.85 1.19 -22.07
N ARG A 29 5.26 0.08 -22.66
CA ARG A 29 5.53 -0.13 -24.08
C ARG A 29 5.04 -1.54 -24.44
N PRO A 30 4.88 -1.87 -25.73
CA PRO A 30 4.40 -3.20 -26.13
C PRO A 30 5.17 -4.36 -25.51
N ASP A 31 6.46 -4.19 -25.31
CA ASP A 31 7.42 -5.18 -24.81
C ASP A 31 7.72 -5.05 -23.29
N VAL A 32 7.25 -3.99 -22.63
CA VAL A 32 7.56 -3.71 -21.22
C VAL A 32 6.28 -3.77 -20.37
N PRO A 33 6.07 -4.83 -19.60
CA PRO A 33 4.95 -4.91 -18.68
C PRO A 33 5.09 -3.88 -17.56
N LEU A 34 3.97 -3.39 -17.08
CA LEU A 34 3.93 -2.63 -15.83
C LEU A 34 4.09 -3.57 -14.64
N ILE A 35 4.77 -3.12 -13.61
CA ILE A 35 4.91 -3.84 -12.34
C ILE A 35 4.42 -2.97 -11.19
N LEU A 36 3.93 -3.61 -10.13
CA LEU A 36 3.49 -2.93 -8.91
C LEU A 36 4.65 -2.12 -8.32
N PRO A 37 4.47 -0.82 -8.03
CA PRO A 37 5.51 0.00 -7.43
C PRO A 37 6.05 -0.59 -6.13
N LYS A 38 7.35 -0.39 -5.90
CA LYS A 38 8.01 -0.77 -4.64
C LYS A 38 7.70 0.31 -3.60
N ALA A 39 6.72 0.05 -2.73
CA ALA A 39 6.30 1.00 -1.72
C ALA A 39 5.90 0.30 -0.42
N GLY A 40 6.23 0.91 0.72
CA GLY A 40 5.95 0.34 2.03
C GLY A 40 4.48 0.06 2.29
N VAL A 41 3.57 0.87 1.72
CA VAL A 41 2.12 0.65 1.83
C VAL A 41 1.69 -0.69 1.20
N PHE A 42 2.26 -1.08 0.07
CA PHE A 42 1.98 -2.38 -0.54
C PHE A 42 2.61 -3.51 0.26
N ALA A 43 3.86 -3.35 0.70
CA ALA A 43 4.52 -4.33 1.55
C ALA A 43 3.73 -4.59 2.85
N HIS A 44 3.20 -3.53 3.47
CA HIS A 44 2.34 -3.63 4.65
C HIS A 44 1.03 -4.36 4.36
N GLY A 45 0.31 -3.98 3.31
CA GLY A 45 -0.93 -4.65 2.89
C GLY A 45 -0.70 -6.13 2.58
N GLN A 46 0.39 -6.46 1.92
CA GLN A 46 0.81 -7.85 1.66
C GLN A 46 1.08 -8.61 2.96
N ALA A 47 1.77 -7.98 3.92
CA ALA A 47 2.05 -8.60 5.22
C ALA A 47 0.78 -8.90 6.00
N LEU A 48 -0.21 -7.99 6.00
CA LEU A 48 -1.50 -8.22 6.65
C LEU A 48 -2.26 -9.39 6.02
N VAL A 49 -2.27 -9.50 4.69
CA VAL A 49 -2.89 -10.62 3.99
C VAL A 49 -2.23 -11.93 4.37
N VAL A 50 -0.90 -12.00 4.34
CA VAL A 50 -0.16 -13.22 4.70
C VAL A 50 -0.39 -13.59 6.17
N ALA A 51 -0.36 -12.63 7.09
CA ALA A 51 -0.62 -12.88 8.51
C ALA A 51 -2.01 -13.47 8.76
N GLN A 52 -3.04 -12.91 8.10
CA GLN A 52 -4.42 -13.42 8.21
C GLN A 52 -4.58 -14.82 7.60
N ARG A 53 -3.90 -15.08 6.47
CA ARG A 53 -3.91 -16.41 5.84
C ARG A 53 -3.26 -17.45 6.75
N ILE A 54 -2.08 -17.15 7.30
CA ILE A 54 -1.39 -18.05 8.23
C ILE A 54 -2.24 -18.30 9.48
N ALA A 55 -2.85 -17.26 10.04
CA ALA A 55 -3.73 -17.41 11.21
C ALA A 55 -4.95 -18.30 10.90
N ALA A 56 -5.56 -18.14 9.73
CA ALA A 56 -6.67 -19.01 9.29
C ALA A 56 -6.21 -20.46 9.13
N GLU A 57 -5.08 -20.71 8.47
CA GLU A 57 -4.50 -22.04 8.29
C GLU A 57 -4.22 -22.74 9.64
N ILE A 58 -3.63 -22.02 10.61
CA ILE A 58 -3.37 -22.55 11.96
C ILE A 58 -4.67 -22.90 12.69
N SER A 59 -5.73 -22.12 12.51
CA SER A 59 -7.03 -22.39 13.13
C SER A 59 -7.89 -23.42 12.38
N GLY A 60 -7.39 -23.99 11.29
CA GLY A 60 -8.12 -24.94 10.44
C GLY A 60 -9.22 -24.29 9.58
N ALA A 61 -9.21 -22.95 9.46
CA ALA A 61 -10.12 -22.23 8.58
C ALA A 61 -9.53 -22.10 7.18
N GLN A 62 -10.41 -21.91 6.18
CA GLN A 62 -9.95 -21.62 4.82
C GLN A 62 -9.64 -20.11 4.70
N PRO A 63 -8.42 -19.75 4.29
CA PRO A 63 -8.05 -18.33 4.13
C PRO A 63 -8.64 -17.81 2.81
N ASP A 64 -9.57 -16.85 2.89
CA ASP A 64 -10.22 -16.20 1.75
C ASP A 64 -9.64 -14.81 1.41
N VAL A 65 -8.88 -14.22 2.33
CA VAL A 65 -8.28 -12.90 2.17
C VAL A 65 -7.25 -12.87 1.04
N LYS A 66 -7.33 -11.81 0.21
CA LYS A 66 -6.43 -11.58 -0.93
C LYS A 66 -5.93 -10.14 -0.95
N PHE A 67 -4.73 -9.96 -1.46
CA PHE A 67 -4.16 -8.66 -1.73
C PHE A 67 -4.79 -8.07 -3.00
N CYS A 68 -5.35 -6.86 -2.89
CA CYS A 68 -6.09 -6.18 -3.96
C CYS A 68 -5.30 -5.04 -4.61
N ALA A 69 -4.09 -4.75 -4.14
CA ALA A 69 -3.24 -3.64 -4.61
C ALA A 69 -3.91 -2.25 -4.57
N ASP A 70 -4.85 -2.05 -3.66
CA ASP A 70 -5.30 -0.71 -3.29
C ASP A 70 -4.20 -0.05 -2.47
N GLY A 71 -3.86 1.18 -2.83
CA GLY A 71 -2.77 1.84 -2.12
C GLY A 71 -2.58 3.29 -2.50
N TYR A 72 -1.61 3.91 -1.84
CA TYR A 72 -1.21 5.28 -2.11
C TYR A 72 0.30 5.45 -1.97
N CYS A 73 0.82 6.47 -2.64
CA CYS A 73 2.22 6.89 -2.54
C CYS A 73 2.31 8.40 -2.38
N MET A 74 3.20 8.85 -1.52
CA MET A 74 3.58 10.24 -1.40
C MET A 74 4.90 10.45 -2.13
N LEU A 75 4.89 11.28 -3.17
CA LEU A 75 6.00 11.48 -4.09
C LEU A 75 6.68 12.80 -3.74
N GLU A 76 7.80 12.75 -3.03
CA GLU A 76 8.59 13.94 -2.69
C GLU A 76 9.17 14.59 -3.93
N ALA A 77 9.03 15.91 -4.03
CA ALA A 77 9.52 16.71 -5.15
C ALA A 77 10.59 17.74 -4.74
N GLY A 78 10.99 17.75 -3.47
CA GLY A 78 11.88 18.77 -2.90
C GLY A 78 11.13 20.03 -2.44
N GLU A 79 11.82 20.94 -1.75
CA GLU A 79 11.29 22.22 -1.27
C GLU A 79 9.97 22.10 -0.45
N ASP A 80 9.87 21.09 0.40
CA ASP A 80 8.67 20.77 1.18
C ASP A 80 7.41 20.51 0.34
N LEU A 81 7.59 20.08 -0.93
CA LEU A 81 6.50 19.73 -1.82
C LEU A 81 6.45 18.23 -2.05
N ALA A 82 5.25 17.69 -2.04
CA ALA A 82 4.99 16.30 -2.43
C ALA A 82 3.75 16.21 -3.34
N GLY A 83 3.72 15.17 -4.18
CA GLY A 83 2.53 14.69 -4.85
C GLY A 83 1.88 13.58 -4.03
N PHE A 84 0.60 13.31 -4.29
CA PHE A 84 -0.12 12.19 -3.70
C PHE A 84 -0.79 11.38 -4.81
N ALA A 85 -0.37 10.12 -4.97
CA ALA A 85 -0.96 9.17 -5.91
C ALA A 85 -1.72 8.11 -5.12
N PHE A 86 -2.92 7.75 -5.54
CA PHE A 86 -3.74 6.71 -4.90
C PHE A 86 -4.66 6.04 -5.89
N GLY A 87 -4.98 4.79 -5.64
CA GLY A 87 -5.90 4.04 -6.48
C GLY A 87 -5.73 2.54 -6.41
N ASN A 88 -6.41 1.84 -7.30
CA ASN A 88 -6.29 0.40 -7.47
C ASN A 88 -5.32 0.08 -8.60
N PHE A 89 -4.22 -0.60 -8.27
CA PHE A 89 -3.18 -0.97 -9.24
C PHE A 89 -3.50 -2.26 -9.99
N PHE A 90 -4.51 -3.03 -9.56
CA PHE A 90 -4.98 -4.24 -10.26
C PHE A 90 -6.21 -3.99 -11.13
N ALA A 91 -6.68 -2.74 -11.23
CA ALA A 91 -7.82 -2.41 -12.09
C ALA A 91 -7.54 -2.75 -13.56
N GLU A 92 -8.56 -3.29 -14.24
CA GLU A 92 -8.52 -3.65 -15.67
C GLU A 92 -9.23 -2.59 -16.51
N PRO A 93 -8.78 -2.28 -17.72
CA PRO A 93 -7.61 -2.84 -18.43
C PRO A 93 -6.27 -2.19 -18.08
N SER A 94 -6.27 -1.23 -17.18
CA SER A 94 -5.08 -0.52 -16.68
C SER A 94 -5.31 -0.05 -15.25
N PRO A 95 -4.25 0.24 -14.47
CA PRO A 95 -4.38 0.79 -13.12
C PRO A 95 -5.25 2.05 -13.08
N ASP A 96 -6.23 2.09 -12.17
CA ASP A 96 -7.00 3.32 -11.86
C ASP A 96 -6.27 4.08 -10.76
N VAL A 97 -5.33 4.92 -11.16
CA VAL A 97 -4.50 5.71 -10.23
C VAL A 97 -4.74 7.19 -10.45
N ARG A 98 -5.07 7.89 -9.38
CA ARG A 98 -5.30 9.33 -9.37
C ARG A 98 -4.12 10.04 -8.75
N LEU A 99 -3.60 11.04 -9.46
CA LEU A 99 -2.51 11.89 -8.98
C LEU A 99 -3.04 13.25 -8.57
N ARG A 100 -2.72 13.69 -7.36
CA ARG A 100 -2.98 15.05 -6.88
C ARG A 100 -1.81 15.97 -7.25
N LYS A 101 -2.12 17.23 -7.49
CA LYS A 101 -1.11 18.27 -7.75
C LYS A 101 -0.14 18.38 -6.58
N LEU A 102 1.10 18.74 -6.88
CA LEU A 102 2.11 19.01 -5.86
C LEU A 102 1.64 20.05 -4.87
N GLY A 103 1.96 19.83 -3.59
CA GLY A 103 1.60 20.76 -2.53
C GLY A 103 2.25 20.42 -1.19
N ARG A 104 2.41 21.45 -0.35
CA ARG A 104 2.96 21.29 0.99
C ARG A 104 2.10 20.42 1.91
N ALA A 105 0.79 20.40 1.68
CA ALA A 105 -0.12 19.57 2.47
C ALA A 105 0.25 18.08 2.39
N TRP A 106 0.67 17.60 1.23
CA TRP A 106 1.09 16.20 1.05
C TRP A 106 2.43 15.90 1.71
N HIS A 107 3.37 16.85 1.66
CA HIS A 107 4.61 16.76 2.42
C HIS A 107 4.35 16.67 3.93
N ILE A 108 3.51 17.57 4.48
CA ILE A 108 3.10 17.53 5.89
C ILE A 108 2.42 16.19 6.22
N GLY A 109 1.54 15.72 5.35
CA GLY A 109 0.89 14.42 5.49
C GLY A 109 1.89 13.27 5.58
N LYS A 110 2.94 13.29 4.75
CA LYS A 110 4.03 12.30 4.78
C LYS A 110 4.79 12.36 6.10
N VAL A 111 5.19 13.55 6.54
CA VAL A 111 5.91 13.72 7.83
C VAL A 111 5.07 13.21 9.00
N LEU A 112 3.77 13.47 9.00
CA LEU A 112 2.86 12.95 10.03
C LEU A 112 2.75 11.43 9.97
N PHE A 113 2.66 10.86 8.77
CA PHE A 113 2.63 9.42 8.55
C PHE A 113 3.91 8.75 9.05
N GLU A 114 5.09 9.29 8.73
CA GLU A 114 6.37 8.78 9.23
C GLU A 114 6.44 8.82 10.76
N ARG A 115 6.02 9.93 11.36
CA ARG A 115 5.96 10.06 12.82
C ARG A 115 5.00 9.07 13.47
N TRP A 116 3.86 8.81 12.85
CA TRP A 116 2.91 7.80 13.29
C TRP A 116 3.51 6.39 13.16
N TRP A 117 4.14 6.10 12.04
CA TRP A 117 4.73 4.80 11.76
C TRP A 117 5.84 4.44 12.76
N LEU A 118 6.69 5.40 13.08
CA LEU A 118 7.81 5.24 14.01
C LEU A 118 7.41 5.41 15.48
N ALA A 119 6.21 5.88 15.79
CA ALA A 119 5.76 6.06 17.17
C ALA A 119 5.56 4.69 17.86
N PRO A 120 6.01 4.53 19.10
CA PRO A 120 5.65 3.37 19.91
C PRO A 120 4.14 3.29 20.09
N PHE A 121 3.63 2.08 20.36
CA PHE A 121 2.22 1.90 20.68
C PHE A 121 1.80 2.76 21.89
N GLY A 122 0.61 3.34 21.84
CA GLY A 122 0.05 4.18 22.88
C GLY A 122 -0.61 5.45 22.37
N ILE A 123 -1.01 6.31 23.29
CA ILE A 123 -1.85 7.49 23.05
C ILE A 123 -1.30 8.41 21.94
N ARG A 124 0.03 8.60 21.89
CA ARG A 124 0.67 9.44 20.87
C ARG A 124 0.43 8.89 19.45
N ARG A 125 0.57 7.59 19.27
CA ARG A 125 0.33 6.91 17.98
C ARG A 125 -1.14 7.03 17.58
N GLU A 126 -2.04 6.85 18.53
CA GLU A 126 -3.49 6.98 18.33
C GLU A 126 -3.89 8.39 17.88
N LEU A 127 -3.36 9.43 18.55
CA LEU A 127 -3.61 10.83 18.18
C LEU A 127 -3.07 11.17 16.79
N LEU A 128 -1.86 10.74 16.48
CA LEU A 128 -1.28 10.92 15.14
C LEU A 128 -2.12 10.22 14.07
N GLY A 129 -2.55 8.99 14.32
CA GLY A 129 -3.42 8.23 13.42
C GLY A 129 -4.76 8.91 13.19
N ALA A 130 -5.40 9.40 14.26
CA ALA A 130 -6.65 10.17 14.16
C ALA A 130 -6.47 11.46 13.33
N THR A 131 -5.36 12.18 13.54
CA THR A 131 -5.03 13.40 12.78
C THR A 131 -4.86 13.11 11.30
N ILE A 132 -4.14 12.04 10.96
CA ILE A 132 -3.90 11.64 9.55
C ILE A 132 -5.22 11.23 8.89
N LYS A 133 -6.07 10.44 9.58
CA LYS A 133 -7.38 10.04 9.07
C LYS A 133 -8.31 11.25 8.84
N LEU A 134 -8.32 12.19 9.76
CA LEU A 134 -9.10 13.43 9.61
C LEU A 134 -8.60 14.26 8.43
N GLY A 135 -7.29 14.44 8.29
CA GLY A 135 -6.68 15.09 7.14
C GLY A 135 -7.04 14.40 5.83
N GLY A 136 -6.91 13.08 5.75
CA GLY A 136 -7.31 12.30 4.58
C GLY A 136 -8.77 12.54 4.19
N LYS A 137 -9.68 12.52 5.17
CA LYS A 137 -11.10 12.82 4.95
C LYS A 137 -11.32 14.25 4.42
N ALA A 138 -10.63 15.25 4.99
CA ALA A 138 -10.73 16.64 4.56
C ALA A 138 -10.25 16.86 3.12
N TYR A 139 -9.22 16.13 2.69
CA TYR A 139 -8.68 16.20 1.32
C TYR A 139 -9.31 15.19 0.36
N GLY A 140 -10.28 14.40 0.79
CA GLY A 140 -10.97 13.41 -0.04
C GLY A 140 -10.05 12.33 -0.58
N VAL A 141 -9.09 11.86 0.24
CA VAL A 141 -8.16 10.79 -0.12
C VAL A 141 -8.26 9.62 0.87
N PRO A 142 -8.11 8.37 0.39
CA PRO A 142 -8.14 7.22 1.26
C PRO A 142 -6.87 7.19 2.11
N VAL A 143 -7.02 6.90 3.40
CA VAL A 143 -5.91 6.67 4.32
C VAL A 143 -6.19 5.37 5.07
N VAL A 144 -5.31 4.40 4.87
CA VAL A 144 -5.28 3.14 5.61
C VAL A 144 -4.05 3.17 6.54
N LEU A 145 -4.27 2.99 7.85
CA LEU A 145 -3.25 3.00 8.90
C LEU A 145 -3.29 1.70 9.68
#